data_ab7a464ef84ba629ef53dbdcae7c3b81
#
_entry.id   ab7a464ef84ba629ef53dbdcae7c3b81
#
_cell.length_a   1.000
_cell.length_b   1.000
_cell.length_c   1.000
_cell.angle_alpha   90.00
_cell.angle_beta   90.00
_cell.angle_gamma   90.00
#
_symmetry.space_group_name_H-M   'P 1'
#
loop_
_entity.id
_entity.type
_entity.pdbx_description
1 polymer ?
#
loop_
_entity_poly.entity_id
_entity_poly.type
_entity_poly.pdbx_seq_one_letter_code
_entity_poly.pdbx_strand_id
1 'polypeptide(L)'
;PKFQHEAKDIANFEKHNFGLKIPGDLASWCIRFGLSREEMILKSMKLETIVSSLRRAHPEVFIMHTSENANDVYLRVYLRNTMFKQTSNYFYDAVMFTIDNLKKVIVRGIKDIVSATVVDVMRHKIIEDGSLEVEKVYAIYTTGSNMADIMALSSVDQYRTQSDSIEEIEKVFGLVAARQKIINEMITTMSNL
;
A
#
# COMPACT_ATOMS: atom_id res chain seq x y z
N PRO A 1 32.18 15.96 12.36
CA PRO A 1 32.08 15.09 13.55
C PRO A 1 30.87 14.16 13.54
N LYS A 2 29.71 14.55 12.94
CA LYS A 2 28.53 13.69 12.83
C LYS A 2 28.77 12.44 11.96
N PHE A 3 29.60 12.53 10.92
CA PHE A 3 29.89 11.43 9.99
C PHE A 3 30.69 10.27 10.60
N GLN A 4 31.56 10.54 11.59
CA GLN A 4 32.30 9.47 12.25
C GLN A 4 31.44 8.62 13.19
N HIS A 5 30.38 9.19 13.76
CA HIS A 5 29.42 8.42 14.55
C HIS A 5 28.57 7.50 13.69
N GLU A 6 28.17 7.94 12.50
CA GLU A 6 27.40 7.09 11.58
C GLU A 6 28.21 5.91 11.03
N ALA A 7 29.50 6.11 10.73
CA ALA A 7 30.38 5.02 10.31
C ALA A 7 30.59 3.97 11.42
N LYS A 8 30.68 4.38 12.68
CA LYS A 8 30.74 3.48 13.83
C LYS A 8 29.42 2.75 14.08
N ASP A 9 28.30 3.43 13.89
CA ASP A 9 26.97 2.83 13.99
C ASP A 9 26.75 1.80 12.89
N ILE A 10 27.25 2.04 11.68
CA ILE A 10 27.25 1.09 10.57
C ILE A 10 28.08 -0.15 10.90
N ALA A 11 29.30 0.03 11.42
CA ALA A 11 30.18 -1.07 11.82
C ALA A 11 29.60 -1.89 13.00
N ASN A 12 28.90 -1.23 13.92
CA ASN A 12 28.19 -1.92 15.01
C ASN A 12 26.95 -2.66 14.50
N PHE A 13 26.29 -2.15 13.47
CA PHE A 13 25.16 -2.81 12.83
C PHE A 13 25.58 -4.10 12.12
N GLU A 14 26.75 -4.12 11.44
CA GLU A 14 27.30 -5.35 10.83
C GLU A 14 27.51 -6.46 11.85
N LYS A 15 27.92 -6.11 13.06
CA LYS A 15 28.12 -7.07 14.15
C LYS A 15 26.81 -7.65 14.70
N HIS A 16 25.70 -6.91 14.63
CA HIS A 16 24.43 -7.30 15.25
C HIS A 16 23.41 -7.85 14.26
N ASN A 17 23.53 -7.55 12.97
CA ASN A 17 22.62 -8.03 11.93
C ASN A 17 23.28 -9.13 11.10
N PHE A 18 23.26 -10.31 11.60
CA PHE A 18 23.59 -11.61 11.01
C PHE A 18 23.79 -11.60 9.48
N GLY A 19 24.99 -11.25 9.01
CA GLY A 19 25.41 -11.53 7.63
C GLY A 19 24.90 -10.58 6.54
N LEU A 20 24.25 -9.49 6.84
CA LEU A 20 23.91 -8.44 5.87
C LEU A 20 25.20 -7.67 5.51
N LYS A 21 25.78 -7.97 4.36
CA LYS A 21 26.93 -7.21 3.85
C LYS A 21 26.49 -5.81 3.45
N ILE A 22 27.11 -4.80 4.05
CA ILE A 22 26.90 -3.40 3.68
C ILE A 22 27.61 -3.16 2.35
N PRO A 23 26.92 -2.65 1.31
CA PRO A 23 27.58 -2.26 0.06
C PRO A 23 28.65 -1.19 0.31
N GLY A 24 29.83 -1.34 -0.30
CA GLY A 24 30.91 -0.36 -0.17
C GLY A 24 30.70 0.95 -0.95
N ASP A 25 29.64 1.03 -1.75
CA ASP A 25 29.32 2.16 -2.63
C ASP A 25 28.21 3.07 -2.09
N LEU A 26 27.99 3.06 -0.77
CA LEU A 26 26.97 3.90 -0.14
C LEU A 26 27.41 5.36 -0.10
N ALA A 27 26.43 6.25 -0.36
CA ALA A 27 26.62 7.68 -0.18
C ALA A 27 26.74 8.05 1.30
N SER A 28 27.45 9.15 1.59
CA SER A 28 27.60 9.67 2.95
C SER A 28 26.30 10.17 3.58
N TRP A 29 25.23 10.32 2.79
CA TRP A 29 23.94 10.82 3.23
C TRP A 29 22.99 9.68 3.57
N CYS A 30 22.25 9.89 4.64
CA CYS A 30 21.26 8.97 5.15
C CYS A 30 19.91 9.70 5.31
N ILE A 31 18.86 9.11 4.78
CA ILE A 31 17.49 9.56 4.99
C ILE A 31 16.94 8.81 6.21
N ARG A 32 16.47 9.54 7.22
CA ARG A 32 15.90 8.95 8.43
C ARG A 32 14.39 9.13 8.43
N PHE A 33 13.66 8.02 8.48
CA PHE A 33 12.23 8.00 8.68
C PHE A 33 11.92 7.56 10.11
N GLY A 34 11.20 8.41 10.86
CA GLY A 34 10.60 8.04 12.14
C GLY A 34 9.26 7.36 11.90
N LEU A 35 9.05 6.20 12.50
CA LEU A 35 7.78 5.48 12.43
C LEU A 35 7.05 5.59 13.77
N SER A 36 5.75 5.87 13.73
CA SER A 36 4.91 5.82 14.92
C SER A 36 4.65 4.37 15.31
N ARG A 37 5.12 3.99 16.50
CA ARG A 37 4.87 2.67 17.06
C ARG A 37 3.40 2.41 17.32
N GLU A 38 2.67 3.44 17.75
CA GLU A 38 1.23 3.38 18.00
C GLU A 38 0.46 3.02 16.73
N GLU A 39 0.77 3.70 15.61
CA GLU A 39 0.15 3.38 14.33
C GLU A 39 0.52 1.99 13.81
N MET A 40 1.75 1.54 14.03
CA MET A 40 2.17 0.19 13.65
C MET A 40 1.38 -0.87 14.42
N ILE A 41 1.19 -0.68 15.71
CA ILE A 41 0.40 -1.59 16.56
C ILE A 41 -1.08 -1.55 16.15
N LEU A 42 -1.66 -0.36 15.98
CA LEU A 42 -3.05 -0.17 15.56
C LEU A 42 -3.36 -0.88 14.24
N LYS A 43 -2.43 -0.78 13.29
CA LYS A 43 -2.55 -1.42 11.97
C LYS A 43 -2.01 -2.85 11.94
N SER A 44 -1.58 -3.40 13.07
CA SER A 44 -0.97 -4.75 13.18
C SER A 44 0.14 -4.98 12.15
N MET A 45 1.02 -3.99 11.97
CA MET A 45 2.13 -4.05 11.02
C MET A 45 3.46 -4.29 11.72
N LYS A 46 4.21 -5.26 11.22
CA LYS A 46 5.58 -5.53 11.66
C LYS A 46 6.57 -4.67 10.89
N LEU A 47 7.64 -4.25 11.56
CA LEU A 47 8.72 -3.47 10.96
C LEU A 47 9.37 -4.19 9.76
N GLU A 48 9.56 -5.49 9.86
CA GLU A 48 10.10 -6.31 8.77
C GLU A 48 9.23 -6.29 7.52
N THR A 49 7.91 -6.23 7.66
CA THR A 49 6.97 -6.12 6.52
C THR A 49 7.15 -4.81 5.80
N ILE A 50 7.31 -3.70 6.55
CA ILE A 50 7.56 -2.38 5.98
C ILE A 50 8.89 -2.37 5.21
N VAL A 51 9.95 -2.87 5.84
CA VAL A 51 11.29 -2.93 5.24
C VAL A 51 11.32 -3.81 3.99
N SER A 52 10.67 -4.97 4.02
CA SER A 52 10.61 -5.88 2.87
C SER A 52 9.85 -5.28 1.69
N SER A 53 8.75 -4.57 1.94
CA SER A 53 7.97 -3.87 0.91
C SER A 53 8.78 -2.73 0.28
N LEU A 54 9.49 -1.94 1.08
CA LEU A 54 10.36 -0.87 0.60
C LEU A 54 11.55 -1.42 -0.22
N ARG A 55 12.18 -2.51 0.23
CA ARG A 55 13.28 -3.16 -0.52
C ARG A 55 12.82 -3.74 -1.85
N ARG A 56 11.58 -4.27 -1.90
CA ARG A 56 11.00 -4.81 -3.14
C ARG A 56 10.70 -3.70 -4.14
N ALA A 57 10.17 -2.57 -3.66
CA ALA A 57 9.86 -1.43 -4.49
C ALA A 57 11.11 -0.69 -5.00
N HIS A 58 12.15 -0.61 -4.15
CA HIS A 58 13.39 0.14 -4.42
C HIS A 58 14.62 -0.70 -4.06
N PRO A 59 15.03 -1.65 -4.93
CA PRO A 59 16.19 -2.50 -4.69
C PRO A 59 17.53 -1.74 -4.72
N GLU A 60 17.54 -0.53 -5.27
CA GLU A 60 18.70 0.36 -5.39
C GLU A 60 19.09 1.03 -4.07
N VAL A 61 18.19 1.07 -3.09
CA VAL A 61 18.48 1.68 -1.78
C VAL A 61 18.85 0.62 -0.75
N PHE A 62 19.72 1.00 0.18
CA PHE A 62 20.08 0.15 1.32
C PHE A 62 19.32 0.63 2.56
N ILE A 63 18.54 -0.25 3.18
CA ILE A 63 17.67 0.09 4.30
C ILE A 63 18.14 -0.62 5.56
N MET A 64 18.41 0.17 6.60
CA MET A 64 18.68 -0.29 7.96
C MET A 64 17.53 0.14 8.86
N HIS A 65 17.23 -0.66 9.87
CA HIS A 65 16.19 -0.35 10.84
C HIS A 65 16.64 -0.64 12.26
N THR A 66 16.02 0.01 13.22
CA THR A 66 16.20 -0.29 14.64
C THR A 66 15.49 -1.59 15.00
N SER A 67 15.78 -2.14 16.18
CA SER A 67 15.01 -3.27 16.70
C SER A 67 13.53 -2.90 16.88
N GLU A 68 12.64 -3.87 16.70
CA GLU A 68 11.20 -3.68 16.98
C GLU A 68 10.91 -3.32 18.44
N ASN A 69 11.79 -3.72 19.35
CA ASN A 69 11.68 -3.44 20.79
C ASN A 69 12.29 -2.10 21.20
N ALA A 70 12.86 -1.32 20.27
CA ALA A 70 13.40 0.00 20.57
C ALA A 70 12.27 0.97 20.95
N ASN A 71 12.53 1.90 21.86
CA ASN A 71 11.55 2.93 22.23
C ASN A 71 11.15 3.77 21.03
N ASP A 72 12.14 4.12 20.20
CA ASP A 72 11.94 4.87 18.97
C ASP A 72 12.27 3.99 17.77
N VAL A 73 11.31 3.87 16.86
CA VAL A 73 11.47 3.08 15.64
C VAL A 73 11.91 3.98 14.49
N TYR A 74 13.08 3.71 13.94
CA TYR A 74 13.63 4.46 12.82
C TYR A 74 14.03 3.55 11.67
N LEU A 75 13.76 4.01 10.45
CA LEU A 75 14.36 3.48 9.23
C LEU A 75 15.44 4.45 8.76
N ARG A 76 16.62 3.93 8.47
CA ARG A 76 17.71 4.66 7.83
C ARG A 76 17.88 4.12 6.41
N VAL A 77 17.68 4.99 5.45
CA VAL A 77 17.79 4.66 4.03
C VAL A 77 19.05 5.30 3.48
N TYR A 78 19.93 4.48 2.97
CA TYR A 78 21.19 4.90 2.36
C TYR A 78 21.08 4.77 0.84
N LEU A 79 21.48 5.82 0.14
CA LEU A 79 21.51 5.86 -1.31
C LEU A 79 22.86 5.34 -1.80
N ARG A 80 22.89 4.70 -2.97
CA ARG A 80 24.13 4.30 -3.60
C ARG A 80 24.76 5.45 -4.39
N ASN A 81 26.08 5.54 -4.39
CA ASN A 81 26.80 6.53 -5.17
C ASN A 81 26.52 6.43 -6.68
N THR A 82 26.13 5.26 -7.17
CA THR A 82 25.76 5.03 -8.56
C THR A 82 24.52 5.83 -8.97
N MET A 83 23.58 6.09 -8.05
CA MET A 83 22.39 6.89 -8.34
C MET A 83 22.73 8.35 -8.65
N PHE A 84 23.82 8.86 -8.09
CA PHE A 84 24.23 10.27 -8.28
C PHE A 84 25.06 10.51 -9.53
N LYS A 85 25.66 9.48 -10.12
CA LYS A 85 26.45 9.61 -11.35
C LYS A 85 25.60 9.94 -12.56
N GLN A 86 24.31 9.65 -12.52
CA GLN A 86 23.35 9.94 -13.59
C GLN A 86 22.73 11.34 -13.50
N THR A 87 22.78 11.98 -12.33
CA THR A 87 22.13 13.28 -12.06
C THR A 87 23.18 14.28 -11.57
N SER A 88 24.05 14.71 -12.46
CA SER A 88 25.35 15.33 -12.14
C SER A 88 25.31 16.72 -11.47
N ASN A 89 24.17 17.40 -11.32
CA ASN A 89 24.14 18.76 -10.77
C ASN A 89 23.22 18.99 -9.56
N TYR A 90 22.36 18.05 -9.18
CA TYR A 90 21.37 18.30 -8.14
C TYR A 90 21.23 17.11 -7.19
N PHE A 91 22.25 16.90 -6.36
CA PHE A 91 22.22 15.88 -5.30
C PHE A 91 20.99 16.00 -4.41
N TYR A 92 20.62 17.21 -4.02
CA TYR A 92 19.47 17.48 -3.19
C TYR A 92 18.15 17.07 -3.86
N ASP A 93 18.00 17.36 -5.13
CA ASP A 93 16.78 17.00 -5.89
C ASP A 93 16.64 15.48 -6.03
N ALA A 94 17.74 14.77 -6.24
CA ALA A 94 17.74 13.31 -6.28
C ALA A 94 17.32 12.70 -4.93
N VAL A 95 17.80 13.28 -3.81
CA VAL A 95 17.40 12.85 -2.46
C VAL A 95 15.91 13.12 -2.24
N MET A 96 15.41 14.31 -2.57
CA MET A 96 13.99 14.66 -2.42
C MET A 96 13.10 13.78 -3.28
N PHE A 97 13.46 13.54 -4.53
CA PHE A 97 12.75 12.62 -5.42
C PHE A 97 12.67 11.20 -4.84
N THR A 98 13.78 10.71 -4.28
CA THR A 98 13.78 9.40 -3.61
C THR A 98 12.88 9.36 -2.38
N ILE A 99 12.88 10.42 -1.57
CA ILE A 99 12.00 10.55 -0.41
C ILE A 99 10.52 10.46 -0.84
N ASP A 100 10.14 11.20 -1.89
CA ASP A 100 8.78 11.22 -2.37
C ASP A 100 8.35 9.87 -2.98
N ASN A 101 9.25 9.19 -3.65
CA ASN A 101 8.98 7.83 -4.15
C ASN A 101 8.82 6.83 -3.02
N LEU A 102 9.70 6.87 -2.01
CA LEU A 102 9.61 5.99 -0.84
C LEU A 102 8.31 6.20 -0.03
N LYS A 103 7.83 7.45 0.07
CA LYS A 103 6.55 7.76 0.73
C LYS A 103 5.33 7.20 -0.01
N LYS A 104 5.42 7.04 -1.33
CA LYS A 104 4.32 6.50 -2.16
C LYS A 104 4.24 4.97 -2.15
N VAL A 105 5.22 4.29 -1.57
CA VAL A 105 5.22 2.82 -1.52
C VAL A 105 4.08 2.33 -0.62
N ILE A 106 3.20 1.53 -1.19
CA ILE A 106 2.11 0.89 -0.46
C ILE A 106 2.66 -0.34 0.24
N VAL A 107 2.67 -0.31 1.57
CA VAL A 107 3.15 -1.41 2.41
C VAL A 107 2.06 -2.46 2.58
N ARG A 108 0.81 -2.03 2.77
CA ARG A 108 -0.36 -2.88 2.97
C ARG A 108 -1.60 -2.17 2.42
N GLY A 109 -2.46 -2.95 1.79
CA GLY A 109 -3.69 -2.45 1.19
C GLY A 109 -3.68 -2.60 -0.34
N ILE A 110 -4.74 -2.11 -0.95
CA ILE A 110 -4.93 -2.11 -2.41
C ILE A 110 -4.67 -0.69 -2.90
N LYS A 111 -3.98 -0.59 -4.02
CA LYS A 111 -3.72 0.70 -4.66
C LYS A 111 -5.05 1.41 -4.97
N ASP A 112 -5.06 2.73 -4.84
CA ASP A 112 -6.19 3.61 -5.13
C ASP A 112 -7.43 3.44 -4.21
N ILE A 113 -7.38 2.58 -3.18
CA ILE A 113 -8.38 2.47 -2.12
C ILE A 113 -7.92 3.28 -0.90
N VAL A 114 -8.71 4.28 -0.51
CA VAL A 114 -8.41 5.16 0.63
C VAL A 114 -8.96 4.61 1.93
N SER A 115 -10.21 4.16 1.92
CA SER A 115 -10.88 3.62 3.10
C SER A 115 -11.85 2.52 2.73
N ALA A 116 -12.16 1.65 3.70
CA ALA A 116 -13.16 0.60 3.58
C ALA A 116 -14.05 0.62 4.83
N THR A 117 -15.36 0.63 4.63
CA THR A 117 -16.35 0.66 5.70
C THR A 117 -17.30 -0.52 5.55
N VAL A 118 -17.55 -1.23 6.65
CA VAL A 118 -18.51 -2.33 6.69
C VAL A 118 -19.90 -1.76 6.89
N VAL A 119 -20.84 -2.17 6.05
CA VAL A 119 -22.24 -1.73 6.09
C VAL A 119 -23.17 -2.95 6.06
N ASP A 120 -24.25 -2.87 6.83
CA ASP A 120 -25.30 -3.88 6.84
C ASP A 120 -26.22 -3.67 5.63
N VAL A 121 -26.40 -4.70 4.80
CA VAL A 121 -27.29 -4.68 3.64
C VAL A 121 -28.36 -5.75 3.82
N MET A 122 -29.62 -5.38 3.62
CA MET A 122 -30.73 -6.32 3.59
C MET A 122 -30.79 -7.00 2.23
N ARG A 123 -30.74 -8.33 2.24
CA ARG A 123 -30.81 -9.14 1.03
C ARG A 123 -32.10 -9.96 1.01
N HIS A 124 -32.77 -9.94 -0.11
CA HIS A 124 -33.91 -10.83 -0.37
C HIS A 124 -33.40 -12.14 -0.95
N LYS A 125 -33.67 -13.25 -0.27
CA LYS A 125 -33.37 -14.60 -0.73
C LYS A 125 -34.70 -15.33 -0.99
N ILE A 126 -34.80 -15.95 -2.14
CA ILE A 126 -35.92 -16.83 -2.45
C ILE A 126 -35.61 -18.22 -1.91
N ILE A 127 -36.45 -18.73 -1.03
CA ILE A 127 -36.33 -20.10 -0.50
C ILE A 127 -36.98 -21.06 -1.49
N GLU A 128 -36.67 -22.36 -1.37
CA GLU A 128 -37.19 -23.42 -2.22
C GLU A 128 -38.73 -23.48 -2.24
N ASP A 129 -39.41 -23.01 -1.20
CA ASP A 129 -40.85 -22.90 -1.07
C ASP A 129 -41.46 -21.68 -1.83
N GLY A 130 -40.61 -20.87 -2.49
CA GLY A 130 -41.04 -19.65 -3.20
C GLY A 130 -41.30 -18.44 -2.29
N SER A 131 -41.08 -18.54 -0.99
CA SER A 131 -41.19 -17.43 -0.07
C SER A 131 -39.90 -16.56 -0.08
N LEU A 132 -40.11 -15.23 0.15
CA LEU A 132 -39.02 -14.25 0.25
C LEU A 132 -38.59 -14.14 1.71
N GLU A 133 -37.35 -14.49 2.00
CA GLU A 133 -36.69 -14.25 3.27
C GLU A 133 -35.74 -13.05 3.16
N VAL A 134 -35.73 -12.20 4.17
CA VAL A 134 -34.81 -11.06 4.27
C VAL A 134 -33.63 -11.44 5.14
N GLU A 135 -32.49 -11.60 4.54
CA GLU A 135 -31.23 -11.92 5.21
C GLU A 135 -30.39 -10.64 5.37
N LYS A 136 -29.84 -10.44 6.58
CA LYS A 136 -28.89 -9.37 6.84
C LYS A 136 -27.49 -9.82 6.45
N VAL A 137 -26.90 -9.17 5.45
CA VAL A 137 -25.56 -9.48 4.93
C VAL A 137 -24.64 -8.29 5.12
N TYR A 138 -23.38 -8.55 5.44
CA TYR A 138 -22.38 -7.50 5.52
C TYR A 138 -21.77 -7.22 4.14
N ALA A 139 -21.79 -5.97 3.73
CA ALA A 139 -21.09 -5.49 2.55
C ALA A 139 -19.97 -4.51 2.93
N ILE A 140 -18.95 -4.42 2.10
CA ILE A 140 -17.85 -3.49 2.29
C ILE A 140 -17.94 -2.42 1.21
N TYR A 141 -18.15 -1.17 1.64
CA TYR A 141 -18.06 -0.01 0.78
C TYR A 141 -16.65 0.58 0.83
N THR A 142 -16.07 0.83 -0.33
CA THR A 142 -14.73 1.40 -0.44
C THR A 142 -14.79 2.82 -0.98
N THR A 143 -13.92 3.70 -0.47
CA THR A 143 -13.67 5.01 -1.04
C THR A 143 -12.45 4.90 -1.95
N GLY A 144 -12.62 5.23 -3.22
CA GLY A 144 -11.66 4.91 -4.27
C GLY A 144 -12.06 3.65 -5.03
N SER A 145 -11.45 3.41 -6.17
CA SER A 145 -11.81 2.31 -7.04
C SER A 145 -10.57 1.58 -7.58
N ASN A 146 -10.56 0.27 -7.46
CA ASN A 146 -9.63 -0.64 -8.10
C ASN A 146 -10.25 -2.04 -8.14
N MET A 147 -11.18 -2.20 -9.05
CA MET A 147 -12.00 -3.41 -9.14
C MET A 147 -11.16 -4.66 -9.45
N ALA A 148 -10.16 -4.52 -10.31
CA ALA A 148 -9.33 -5.66 -10.73
C ALA A 148 -8.59 -6.31 -9.56
N ASP A 149 -7.93 -5.50 -8.73
CA ASP A 149 -7.17 -5.99 -7.58
C ASP A 149 -8.09 -6.48 -6.45
N ILE A 150 -9.28 -5.85 -6.27
CA ILE A 150 -10.27 -6.30 -5.29
C ILE A 150 -10.81 -7.68 -5.66
N MET A 151 -11.15 -7.91 -6.93
CA MET A 151 -11.66 -9.19 -7.41
C MET A 151 -10.61 -10.31 -7.37
N ALA A 152 -9.32 -9.98 -7.36
CA ALA A 152 -8.25 -10.95 -7.20
C ALA A 152 -8.15 -11.52 -5.76
N LEU A 153 -8.83 -10.90 -4.78
CA LEU A 153 -8.85 -11.39 -3.41
C LEU A 153 -9.76 -12.61 -3.28
N SER A 154 -9.23 -13.67 -2.69
CA SER A 154 -9.98 -14.94 -2.48
C SER A 154 -11.17 -14.81 -1.52
N SER A 155 -11.20 -13.75 -0.69
CA SER A 155 -12.26 -13.49 0.30
C SER A 155 -13.41 -12.66 -0.25
N VAL A 156 -13.32 -12.19 -1.50
CA VAL A 156 -14.32 -11.33 -2.14
C VAL A 156 -15.19 -12.12 -3.09
N ASP A 157 -16.50 -11.91 -3.01
CA ASP A 157 -17.45 -12.48 -3.96
C ASP A 157 -17.43 -11.67 -5.27
N GLN A 158 -16.78 -12.23 -6.29
CA GLN A 158 -16.60 -11.59 -7.59
C GLN A 158 -17.93 -11.30 -8.30
N TYR A 159 -18.94 -12.15 -8.11
CA TYR A 159 -20.24 -12.00 -8.78
C TYR A 159 -21.10 -10.88 -8.20
N ARG A 160 -20.79 -10.44 -6.98
CA ARG A 160 -21.52 -9.40 -6.27
C ARG A 160 -20.78 -8.08 -6.12
N THR A 161 -19.52 -8.07 -6.51
CA THR A 161 -18.69 -6.87 -6.47
C THR A 161 -19.15 -5.91 -7.57
N GLN A 162 -19.43 -4.67 -7.18
CA GLN A 162 -19.85 -3.61 -8.08
C GLN A 162 -18.93 -2.41 -7.95
N SER A 163 -18.72 -1.70 -9.03
CA SER A 163 -18.03 -0.40 -9.06
C SER A 163 -18.94 0.68 -9.58
N ASP A 164 -18.74 1.90 -9.10
CA ASP A 164 -19.42 3.08 -9.65
C ASP A 164 -18.71 3.62 -10.90
N SER A 165 -17.46 3.22 -11.13
CA SER A 165 -16.71 3.60 -12.31
C SER A 165 -17.08 2.75 -13.51
N ILE A 166 -17.71 3.38 -14.51
CA ILE A 166 -18.08 2.73 -15.78
C ILE A 166 -16.84 2.25 -16.54
N GLU A 167 -15.74 3.03 -16.49
CA GLU A 167 -14.49 2.68 -17.16
C GLU A 167 -13.85 1.41 -16.58
N GLU A 168 -13.94 1.21 -15.27
CA GLU A 168 -13.46 -0.02 -14.64
C GLU A 168 -14.29 -1.23 -15.03
N ILE A 169 -15.61 -1.07 -15.04
CA ILE A 169 -16.54 -2.12 -15.46
C ILE A 169 -16.27 -2.52 -16.92
N GLU A 170 -16.02 -1.53 -17.79
CA GLU A 170 -15.67 -1.79 -19.18
C GLU A 170 -14.36 -2.58 -19.30
N LYS A 171 -13.34 -2.17 -18.56
CA LYS A 171 -12.01 -2.83 -18.58
C LYS A 171 -12.05 -4.27 -18.06
N VAL A 172 -12.85 -4.53 -17.02
CA VAL A 172 -12.90 -5.83 -16.33
C VAL A 172 -13.92 -6.78 -16.97
N PHE A 173 -15.12 -6.29 -17.26
CA PHE A 173 -16.26 -7.10 -17.76
C PHE A 173 -16.64 -6.85 -19.22
N GLY A 174 -16.07 -5.81 -19.81
CA GLY A 174 -16.34 -5.45 -21.21
C GLY A 174 -17.54 -4.52 -21.40
N LEU A 175 -17.74 -4.12 -22.66
CA LEU A 175 -18.69 -3.08 -23.09
C LEU A 175 -20.15 -3.40 -22.75
N VAL A 176 -20.53 -4.67 -22.79
CA VAL A 176 -21.93 -5.09 -22.51
C VAL A 176 -22.29 -4.83 -21.05
N ALA A 177 -21.36 -5.12 -20.13
CA ALA A 177 -21.55 -4.87 -18.70
C ALA A 177 -21.60 -3.36 -18.41
N ALA A 178 -20.72 -2.57 -19.04
CA ALA A 178 -20.72 -1.11 -18.91
C ALA A 178 -22.05 -0.51 -19.39
N ARG A 179 -22.58 -0.97 -20.53
CA ARG A 179 -23.90 -0.56 -21.02
C ARG A 179 -25.00 -0.85 -20.00
N GLN A 180 -24.99 -2.06 -19.41
CA GLN A 180 -26.01 -2.43 -18.42
C GLN A 180 -25.90 -1.58 -17.16
N LYS A 181 -24.70 -1.25 -16.71
CA LYS A 181 -24.47 -0.35 -15.58
C LYS A 181 -25.07 1.03 -15.85
N ILE A 182 -24.81 1.60 -17.02
CA ILE A 182 -25.39 2.92 -17.41
C ILE A 182 -26.89 2.88 -17.36
N ILE A 183 -27.52 1.84 -17.92
CA ILE A 183 -29.01 1.71 -17.91
C ILE A 183 -29.51 1.64 -16.48
N ASN A 184 -28.88 0.84 -15.61
CA ASN A 184 -29.28 0.70 -14.22
C ASN A 184 -29.16 2.03 -13.44
N GLU A 185 -28.09 2.78 -13.65
CA GLU A 185 -27.89 4.10 -13.03
C GLU A 185 -28.95 5.11 -13.49
N MET A 186 -29.28 5.12 -14.78
CA MET A 186 -30.34 5.97 -15.31
C MET A 186 -31.70 5.63 -14.69
N ILE A 187 -32.03 4.33 -14.58
CA ILE A 187 -33.28 3.89 -13.95
C ILE A 187 -33.34 4.31 -12.50
N THR A 188 -32.24 4.10 -11.74
CA THR A 188 -32.15 4.47 -10.32
C THR A 188 -32.33 5.98 -10.13
N THR A 189 -31.67 6.78 -10.97
CA THR A 189 -31.74 8.23 -10.91
C THR A 189 -33.18 8.73 -11.23
N MET A 190 -33.82 8.15 -12.25
CA MET A 190 -35.20 8.51 -12.63
C MET A 190 -36.23 8.05 -11.60
N SER A 191 -36.02 6.92 -10.94
CA SER A 191 -36.95 6.41 -9.93
C SER A 191 -36.90 7.19 -8.60
N ASN A 192 -35.81 7.92 -8.36
CA ASN A 192 -35.62 8.76 -7.17
C ASN A 192 -36.11 10.21 -7.38
N LEU A 193 -36.55 10.57 -8.58
CA LEU A 193 -37.17 11.85 -8.93
C LEU A 193 -38.70 11.76 -8.85
#